data_50de60eabd901ed8b6f091dfe65266b4
#
_entry.id   50de60eabd901ed8b6f091dfe65266b4
#
_cell.length_a   1.000
_cell.length_b   1.000
_cell.length_c   1.000
_cell.angle_alpha   90.00
_cell.angle_beta   90.00
_cell.angle_gamma   90.00
#
_symmetry.space_group_name_H-M   'P 1'
#
loop_
_entity.id
_entity.type
_entity.pdbx_description
1 polymer ?
#
loop_
_entity_poly.entity_id
_entity_poly.type
_entity_poly.pdbx_seq_one_letter_code
_entity_poly.pdbx_strand_id
1 'polypeptide(L)'
;LNKWGKPIDLTNPDAYAWWQSLISNYTSMGIEGFKMDYAEDVVPGVFGARNKWKFFDGSDERTMHSMYQIYYHKVYAEMLPEDGGFLICRGGTYGDQKNASVIWPGDLDSSFSYHGEETPGNDGEPYMAVGGLPAAMIASQTLGPSGFPYFGSDTGGYRHCPPDKELFTRWFQHTALSSVMQIGTSCNDVAWEGDSDNLFDAEMLTWYAVYTRLHLRLWAYEWTYSQNLLSDGRPIQRSLGLAYPEIGQHPFDEYMFGDSLLVAPVYRQGVIERDIILPAGRWADWWTGDIYEGDTTLTAFAAPLDKLSLFIREGGIVSLLRPSIDTISPTTEKDKVDSYATD
;
A
#
# COMPACT_ATOMS: atom_id res chain seq x y z
N LEU A 1 -12.59 -14.02 23.87
CA LEU A 1 -11.44 -14.65 24.52
C LEU A 1 -10.18 -14.09 23.90
N ASN A 2 -9.60 -13.13 24.58
CA ASN A 2 -8.43 -12.45 24.08
C ASN A 2 -7.22 -13.38 24.26
N LYS A 3 -6.83 -14.08 23.20
CA LYS A 3 -5.62 -14.92 23.14
C LYS A 3 -4.36 -14.12 23.52
N TRP A 4 -4.41 -12.80 23.34
CA TRP A 4 -3.30 -11.87 23.46
C TRP A 4 -3.25 -11.13 24.80
N GLY A 5 -4.15 -11.42 25.71
CA GLY A 5 -4.29 -10.74 27.00
C GLY A 5 -5.32 -9.61 26.98
N LYS A 6 -5.27 -8.74 27.97
CA LYS A 6 -6.13 -7.56 28.04
C LYS A 6 -5.45 -6.40 27.32
N PRO A 7 -6.19 -5.59 26.54
CA PRO A 7 -5.64 -4.39 25.95
C PRO A 7 -5.25 -3.39 27.04
N ILE A 8 -4.27 -2.55 26.70
CA ILE A 8 -3.84 -1.44 27.57
C ILE A 8 -4.91 -0.37 27.51
N ASP A 9 -5.31 0.14 28.67
CA ASP A 9 -6.23 1.27 28.73
C ASP A 9 -5.47 2.59 28.48
N LEU A 10 -5.45 2.99 27.23
CA LEU A 10 -4.75 4.21 26.79
C LEU A 10 -5.50 5.51 27.15
N THR A 11 -6.68 5.43 27.79
CA THR A 11 -7.34 6.59 28.42
C THR A 11 -6.81 6.85 29.82
N ASN A 12 -6.11 5.88 30.43
CA ASN A 12 -5.42 6.06 31.71
C ASN A 12 -4.05 6.71 31.47
N PRO A 13 -3.81 7.93 32.01
CA PRO A 13 -2.56 8.65 31.78
C PRO A 13 -1.32 7.90 32.27
N ASP A 14 -1.41 7.13 33.34
CA ASP A 14 -0.27 6.35 33.85
C ASP A 14 0.05 5.17 32.91
N ALA A 15 -0.96 4.49 32.38
CA ALA A 15 -0.78 3.42 31.42
C ALA A 15 -0.26 3.96 30.09
N TYR A 16 -0.74 5.12 29.66
CA TYR A 16 -0.27 5.82 28.47
C TYR A 16 1.22 6.17 28.58
N ALA A 17 1.61 6.84 29.67
CA ALA A 17 3.01 7.20 29.92
C ALA A 17 3.93 5.98 30.04
N TRP A 18 3.44 4.93 30.71
CA TRP A 18 4.18 3.67 30.80
C TRP A 18 4.42 3.05 29.41
N TRP A 19 3.40 3.03 28.54
CA TRP A 19 3.56 2.50 27.18
C TRP A 19 4.54 3.35 26.37
N GLN A 20 4.48 4.68 26.47
CA GLN A 20 5.47 5.58 25.85
C GLN A 20 6.89 5.30 26.34
N SER A 21 7.07 4.99 27.63
CA SER A 21 8.40 4.63 28.16
C SER A 21 8.96 3.35 27.54
N LEU A 22 8.09 2.40 27.11
CA LEU A 22 8.53 1.21 26.39
C LEU A 22 8.89 1.52 24.94
N ILE A 23 8.09 2.36 24.26
CA ILE A 23 8.37 2.80 22.89
C ILE A 23 9.70 3.57 22.85
N SER A 24 9.99 4.40 23.84
CA SER A 24 11.23 5.19 23.92
C SER A 24 12.51 4.35 23.92
N ASN A 25 12.44 3.09 24.35
CA ASN A 25 13.58 2.17 24.25
C ASN A 25 13.97 1.89 22.80
N TYR A 26 13.00 1.88 21.89
CA TYR A 26 13.23 1.65 20.47
C TYR A 26 13.60 2.94 19.72
N THR A 27 12.89 4.02 19.98
CA THR A 27 13.21 5.31 19.34
C THR A 27 14.57 5.85 19.75
N SER A 28 15.02 5.61 21.00
CA SER A 28 16.37 5.94 21.44
C SER A 28 17.48 5.11 20.80
N MET A 29 17.13 3.97 20.17
CA MET A 29 18.04 3.17 19.35
C MET A 29 18.12 3.66 17.90
N GLY A 30 17.36 4.68 17.52
CA GLY A 30 17.28 5.21 16.16
C GLY A 30 16.17 4.60 15.30
N ILE A 31 15.19 3.91 15.91
CA ILE A 31 14.01 3.42 15.18
C ILE A 31 13.06 4.60 15.03
N GLU A 32 12.72 4.91 13.76
CA GLU A 32 11.95 6.10 13.36
C GLU A 32 10.57 5.73 12.79
N GLY A 33 10.16 4.45 12.81
CA GLY A 33 8.86 4.04 12.30
C GLY A 33 8.41 2.69 12.82
N PHE A 34 7.09 2.47 12.78
CA PHE A 34 6.48 1.24 13.27
C PHE A 34 5.35 0.78 12.34
N LYS A 35 5.25 -0.54 12.15
CA LYS A 35 4.08 -1.17 11.57
C LYS A 35 3.09 -1.49 12.70
N MET A 36 1.91 -0.85 12.67
CA MET A 36 0.89 -0.91 13.69
C MET A 36 -0.18 -1.91 13.29
N ASP A 37 -0.13 -3.08 13.91
CA ASP A 37 -1.05 -4.17 13.60
C ASP A 37 -2.21 -4.20 14.59
N TYR A 38 -3.40 -4.62 14.13
CA TYR A 38 -4.64 -4.67 14.89
C TYR A 38 -5.15 -3.28 15.38
N ALA A 39 -5.86 -3.23 16.45
CA ALA A 39 -6.57 -2.15 17.11
C ALA A 39 -8.04 -2.01 16.71
N GLU A 40 -8.39 -2.26 15.47
CA GLU A 40 -9.76 -2.19 14.97
C GLU A 40 -10.68 -3.25 15.58
N ASP A 41 -10.14 -4.39 16.00
CA ASP A 41 -10.86 -5.53 16.56
C ASP A 41 -10.71 -5.69 18.09
N VAL A 42 -9.92 -4.82 18.72
CA VAL A 42 -9.61 -4.93 20.16
C VAL A 42 -10.87 -4.76 21.04
N VAL A 43 -11.72 -3.83 20.69
CA VAL A 43 -12.91 -3.47 21.48
C VAL A 43 -14.16 -4.26 21.06
N PRO A 44 -14.42 -4.52 19.77
CA PRO A 44 -15.65 -5.19 19.34
C PRO A 44 -15.83 -6.62 19.89
N GLY A 45 -14.72 -7.33 20.10
CA GLY A 45 -14.77 -8.73 20.51
C GLY A 45 -15.10 -9.69 19.37
N VAL A 46 -14.81 -10.97 19.59
CA VAL A 46 -14.97 -12.04 18.61
C VAL A 46 -16.45 -12.36 18.37
N PHE A 47 -16.82 -12.57 17.11
CA PHE A 47 -18.19 -12.94 16.67
C PHE A 47 -19.28 -11.92 17.04
N GLY A 48 -18.95 -10.62 17.08
CA GLY A 48 -19.92 -9.58 17.41
C GLY A 48 -20.36 -9.57 18.88
N ALA A 49 -19.75 -10.39 19.72
CA ALA A 49 -19.92 -10.29 21.15
C ALA A 49 -19.26 -8.99 21.65
N ARG A 50 -20.04 -8.11 22.23
CA ARG A 50 -19.54 -6.89 22.84
C ARG A 50 -18.85 -7.21 24.15
N ASN A 51 -17.56 -6.87 24.27
CA ASN A 51 -16.87 -6.84 25.54
C ASN A 51 -17.40 -5.65 26.35
N LYS A 52 -18.02 -5.89 27.50
CA LYS A 52 -18.49 -4.82 28.39
C LYS A 52 -17.30 -4.17 29.10
N TRP A 53 -16.52 -3.42 28.36
CA TRP A 53 -15.33 -2.75 28.88
C TRP A 53 -15.72 -1.41 29.52
N LYS A 54 -15.02 -1.06 30.56
CA LYS A 54 -15.03 0.25 31.20
C LYS A 54 -13.63 0.78 31.18
N PHE A 55 -13.48 1.96 30.66
CA PHE A 55 -12.20 2.66 30.55
C PHE A 55 -12.03 3.67 31.68
N PHE A 56 -10.81 4.08 31.95
CA PHE A 56 -10.47 4.99 33.05
C PHE A 56 -11.19 6.34 32.96
N ASP A 57 -11.34 6.87 31.75
CA ASP A 57 -12.07 8.11 31.49
C ASP A 57 -13.60 8.00 31.63
N GLY A 58 -14.10 6.82 31.97
CA GLY A 58 -15.53 6.52 32.09
C GLY A 58 -16.21 6.11 30.80
N SER A 59 -15.53 6.11 29.67
CA SER A 59 -16.07 5.62 28.40
C SER A 59 -16.34 4.11 28.42
N ASP A 60 -17.10 3.66 27.46
CA ASP A 60 -17.48 2.25 27.29
C ASP A 60 -17.05 1.75 25.89
N GLU A 61 -17.32 0.46 25.64
CA GLU A 61 -16.98 -0.19 24.37
C GLU A 61 -17.60 0.47 23.13
N ARG A 62 -18.69 1.22 23.27
CA ARG A 62 -19.34 1.88 22.13
C ARG A 62 -18.56 3.10 21.70
N THR A 63 -18.16 3.92 22.66
CA THR A 63 -17.33 5.09 22.42
C THR A 63 -15.95 4.67 21.95
N MET A 64 -15.37 3.65 22.56
CA MET A 64 -14.01 3.21 22.27
C MET A 64 -13.88 2.31 21.04
N HIS A 65 -14.98 1.91 20.39
CA HIS A 65 -14.94 1.08 19.19
C HIS A 65 -14.00 1.63 18.10
N SER A 66 -14.11 2.89 17.79
CA SER A 66 -13.21 3.57 16.84
C SER A 66 -12.13 4.38 17.54
N MET A 67 -12.40 4.88 18.76
CA MET A 67 -11.45 5.74 19.48
C MET A 67 -10.22 4.98 19.97
N TYR A 68 -10.32 3.67 20.26
CA TYR A 68 -9.18 2.88 20.69
C TYR A 68 -8.05 2.87 19.66
N GLN A 69 -8.40 2.72 18.37
CA GLN A 69 -7.46 2.77 17.26
C GLN A 69 -6.73 4.13 17.23
N ILE A 70 -7.46 5.23 17.40
CA ILE A 70 -6.87 6.58 17.44
C ILE A 70 -5.87 6.72 18.60
N TYR A 71 -6.22 6.26 19.79
CA TYR A 71 -5.30 6.28 20.94
C TYR A 71 -4.07 5.40 20.72
N TYR A 72 -4.28 4.23 20.11
CA TYR A 72 -3.21 3.30 19.81
C TYR A 72 -2.20 3.88 18.80
N HIS A 73 -2.66 4.49 17.73
CA HIS A 73 -1.76 5.16 16.78
C HIS A 73 -1.13 6.42 17.38
N LYS A 74 -1.92 7.21 18.11
CA LYS A 74 -1.45 8.45 18.75
C LYS A 74 -0.27 8.21 19.68
N VAL A 75 -0.34 7.20 20.55
CA VAL A 75 0.71 6.93 21.55
C VAL A 75 2.07 6.61 20.92
N TYR A 76 2.07 6.06 19.70
CA TYR A 76 3.30 5.86 18.91
C TYR A 76 3.68 7.11 18.12
N ALA A 77 2.70 7.77 17.48
CA ALA A 77 2.96 8.98 16.68
C ALA A 77 3.65 10.09 17.50
N GLU A 78 3.27 10.24 18.77
CA GLU A 78 3.87 11.21 19.71
C GLU A 78 5.32 10.85 20.12
N MET A 79 5.78 9.65 19.83
CA MET A 79 7.13 9.19 20.15
C MET A 79 8.07 9.17 18.93
N LEU A 80 7.57 9.50 17.74
CA LEU A 80 8.38 9.62 16.54
C LEU A 80 9.24 10.90 16.59
N PRO A 81 10.39 10.91 15.88
CA PRO A 81 11.19 12.14 15.72
C PRO A 81 10.37 13.27 15.08
N GLU A 82 10.66 14.51 15.47
CA GLU A 82 9.94 15.70 15.00
C GLU A 82 10.14 15.94 13.49
N ASP A 83 11.30 15.60 12.97
CA ASP A 83 11.73 15.81 11.57
C ASP A 83 11.75 14.51 10.75
N GLY A 84 11.05 13.48 11.20
CA GLY A 84 11.00 12.20 10.48
C GLY A 84 10.09 11.20 11.16
N GLY A 85 10.13 10.00 10.62
CA GLY A 85 9.37 8.89 11.15
C GLY A 85 7.96 8.75 10.56
N PHE A 86 7.43 7.52 10.61
CA PHE A 86 6.12 7.21 10.07
C PHE A 86 5.50 5.99 10.76
N LEU A 87 4.18 5.89 10.64
CA LEU A 87 3.44 4.70 11.03
C LEU A 87 2.81 4.06 9.79
N ILE A 88 2.98 2.75 9.63
CA ILE A 88 2.17 1.93 8.73
C ILE A 88 1.08 1.28 9.58
N CYS A 89 -0.17 1.71 9.40
CA CYS A 89 -1.29 1.29 10.23
C CYS A 89 -2.20 0.33 9.47
N ARG A 90 -2.67 -0.73 10.13
CA ARG A 90 -3.59 -1.72 9.53
C ARG A 90 -4.95 -1.14 9.17
N GLY A 91 -5.31 -0.04 9.68
CA GLY A 91 -6.52 0.66 9.38
C GLY A 91 -6.46 2.08 9.84
N GLY A 92 -7.50 2.83 9.54
CA GLY A 92 -7.66 4.20 9.99
C GLY A 92 -9.14 4.52 10.14
N THR A 93 -9.47 5.39 11.06
CA THR A 93 -10.82 5.86 11.27
C THR A 93 -10.87 7.39 11.27
N TYR A 94 -12.06 7.97 11.18
CA TYR A 94 -12.23 9.42 11.20
C TYR A 94 -11.59 10.04 12.46
N GLY A 95 -10.69 10.99 12.22
CA GLY A 95 -9.90 11.67 13.27
C GLY A 95 -8.50 11.10 13.45
N ASP A 96 -8.16 9.99 12.80
CA ASP A 96 -6.86 9.33 12.89
C ASP A 96 -5.85 9.78 11.81
N GLN A 97 -6.30 10.57 10.84
CA GLN A 97 -5.48 11.04 9.72
C GLN A 97 -4.20 11.77 10.16
N LYS A 98 -4.21 12.36 11.35
CA LYS A 98 -3.05 13.05 11.92
C LYS A 98 -2.01 12.12 12.56
N ASN A 99 -2.37 10.86 12.83
CA ASN A 99 -1.50 9.88 13.48
C ASN A 99 -1.04 8.81 12.49
N ALA A 100 -1.98 8.29 11.67
CA ALA A 100 -1.72 7.23 10.71
C ALA A 100 -1.15 7.81 9.41
N SER A 101 0.15 7.66 9.19
CA SER A 101 0.83 8.19 7.99
C SER A 101 0.50 7.37 6.76
N VAL A 102 0.60 6.06 6.86
CA VAL A 102 0.38 5.10 5.77
C VAL A 102 -0.65 4.07 6.21
N ILE A 103 -1.57 3.71 5.33
CA ILE A 103 -2.49 2.59 5.57
C ILE A 103 -2.08 1.38 4.75
N TRP A 104 -2.02 0.23 5.41
CA TRP A 104 -1.96 -1.07 4.76
C TRP A 104 -3.27 -1.83 5.04
N PRO A 105 -3.83 -2.56 4.07
CA PRO A 105 -5.18 -3.12 4.17
C PRO A 105 -5.27 -4.38 5.06
N GLY A 106 -4.23 -4.72 5.81
CA GLY A 106 -4.16 -5.95 6.60
C GLY A 106 -3.79 -7.17 5.76
N ASP A 107 -4.10 -8.33 6.31
CA ASP A 107 -3.70 -9.64 5.80
C ASP A 107 -4.58 -10.08 4.61
N LEU A 108 -4.33 -9.52 3.43
CA LEU A 108 -5.01 -9.96 2.21
C LEU A 108 -4.53 -11.34 1.76
N ASP A 109 -5.38 -12.04 1.02
CA ASP A 109 -5.07 -13.36 0.50
C ASP A 109 -4.13 -13.28 -0.72
N SER A 110 -3.22 -14.22 -0.86
CA SER A 110 -2.41 -14.41 -2.07
C SER A 110 -3.29 -14.97 -3.18
N SER A 111 -4.18 -14.13 -3.73
CA SER A 111 -5.17 -14.52 -4.73
C SER A 111 -5.64 -13.36 -5.60
N PHE A 112 -6.33 -13.69 -6.71
CA PHE A 112 -7.08 -12.73 -7.53
C PHE A 112 -8.54 -12.57 -7.08
N SER A 113 -8.93 -13.09 -5.92
CA SER A 113 -10.32 -13.17 -5.47
C SER A 113 -10.81 -11.87 -4.85
N TYR A 114 -12.10 -11.62 -4.99
CA TYR A 114 -12.78 -10.57 -4.24
C TYR A 114 -13.16 -11.06 -2.83
N HIS A 115 -13.47 -10.10 -1.95
CA HIS A 115 -13.98 -10.42 -0.63
C HIS A 115 -15.27 -11.26 -0.71
N GLY A 116 -15.31 -12.37 0.04
CA GLY A 116 -16.45 -13.27 0.10
C GLY A 116 -16.55 -14.28 -1.02
N GLU A 117 -15.57 -14.37 -1.91
CA GLU A 117 -15.49 -15.44 -2.90
C GLU A 117 -14.91 -16.72 -2.29
N GLU A 118 -15.50 -17.87 -2.66
CA GLU A 118 -14.90 -19.17 -2.37
C GLU A 118 -13.71 -19.38 -3.29
N THR A 119 -12.53 -19.56 -2.70
CA THR A 119 -11.25 -19.59 -3.40
C THR A 119 -10.52 -20.89 -3.08
N PRO A 120 -9.91 -21.57 -4.06
CA PRO A 120 -9.08 -22.75 -3.79
C PRO A 120 -7.82 -22.35 -3.01
N GLY A 121 -7.53 -23.06 -1.93
CA GLY A 121 -6.29 -22.91 -1.18
C GLY A 121 -5.12 -23.68 -1.80
N ASN A 122 -3.90 -23.28 -1.47
CA ASN A 122 -2.69 -23.98 -1.92
C ASN A 122 -2.58 -25.42 -1.38
N ASP A 123 -3.27 -25.70 -0.28
CA ASP A 123 -3.41 -27.04 0.32
C ASP A 123 -4.54 -27.88 -0.29
N GLY A 124 -5.26 -27.33 -1.26
CA GLY A 124 -6.39 -27.95 -1.92
C GLY A 124 -7.74 -27.78 -1.21
N GLU A 125 -7.77 -27.20 -0.02
CA GLU A 125 -9.01 -26.91 0.70
C GLU A 125 -9.52 -25.51 0.36
N PRO A 126 -10.81 -25.37 0.02
CA PRO A 126 -11.37 -24.08 -0.31
C PRO A 126 -11.50 -23.19 0.93
N TYR A 127 -11.34 -21.88 0.76
CA TYR A 127 -11.55 -20.88 1.80
C TYR A 127 -12.39 -19.71 1.30
N MET A 128 -13.00 -18.98 2.24
CA MET A 128 -13.69 -17.73 1.93
C MET A 128 -12.69 -16.58 1.95
N ALA A 129 -12.47 -15.96 0.80
CA ALA A 129 -11.50 -14.90 0.65
C ALA A 129 -11.84 -13.65 1.47
N VAL A 130 -10.83 -13.08 2.12
CA VAL A 130 -10.92 -11.70 2.64
C VAL A 130 -10.66 -10.68 1.53
N GLY A 131 -10.15 -11.15 0.41
CA GLY A 131 -9.80 -10.41 -0.79
C GLY A 131 -8.31 -10.43 -1.05
N GLY A 132 -7.95 -10.48 -2.33
CA GLY A 132 -6.57 -10.46 -2.82
C GLY A 132 -6.21 -9.16 -3.53
N LEU A 133 -5.53 -9.27 -4.68
CA LEU A 133 -5.10 -8.12 -5.48
C LEU A 133 -6.23 -7.12 -5.81
N PRO A 134 -7.45 -7.53 -6.20
CA PRO A 134 -8.54 -6.58 -6.43
C PRO A 134 -8.90 -5.75 -5.19
N ALA A 135 -8.86 -6.37 -4.01
CA ALA A 135 -9.14 -5.66 -2.75
C ALA A 135 -8.04 -4.63 -2.42
N ALA A 136 -6.77 -4.95 -2.67
CA ALA A 136 -5.66 -4.00 -2.54
C ALA A 136 -5.86 -2.78 -3.46
N MET A 137 -6.23 -2.99 -4.71
CA MET A 137 -6.47 -1.93 -5.68
C MET A 137 -7.66 -1.04 -5.31
N ILE A 138 -8.76 -1.62 -4.84
CA ILE A 138 -9.93 -0.87 -4.36
C ILE A 138 -9.56 -0.05 -3.13
N ALA A 139 -8.87 -0.64 -2.15
CA ALA A 139 -8.44 0.04 -0.94
C ALA A 139 -7.55 1.25 -1.25
N SER A 140 -6.56 1.08 -2.13
CA SER A 140 -5.62 2.14 -2.51
C SER A 140 -6.30 3.39 -3.08
N GLN A 141 -7.44 3.22 -3.77
CA GLN A 141 -8.15 4.32 -4.39
C GLN A 141 -9.24 4.94 -3.51
N THR A 142 -9.70 4.22 -2.48
CA THR A 142 -10.75 4.71 -1.57
C THR A 142 -10.19 5.39 -0.32
N LEU A 143 -8.99 5.06 0.09
CA LEU A 143 -8.33 5.63 1.27
C LEU A 143 -7.92 7.09 1.06
N GLY A 144 -7.40 7.45 -0.11
CA GLY A 144 -7.02 8.82 -0.43
C GLY A 144 -8.15 9.83 -0.22
N PRO A 145 -9.34 9.66 -0.84
CA PRO A 145 -10.51 10.52 -0.60
C PRO A 145 -11.01 10.51 0.84
N SER A 146 -10.68 9.47 1.61
CA SER A 146 -10.99 9.37 3.04
C SER A 146 -9.98 10.10 3.95
N GLY A 147 -8.98 10.76 3.35
CA GLY A 147 -7.95 11.53 4.06
C GLY A 147 -6.73 10.70 4.49
N PHE A 148 -6.54 9.51 3.91
CA PHE A 148 -5.35 8.69 4.09
C PHE A 148 -4.59 8.60 2.75
N PRO A 149 -3.69 9.55 2.47
CA PRO A 149 -3.10 9.73 1.15
C PRO A 149 -2.04 8.69 0.77
N TYR A 150 -1.49 8.00 1.76
CA TYR A 150 -0.42 7.02 1.54
C TYR A 150 -0.91 5.61 1.80
N PHE A 151 -0.59 4.73 0.86
CA PHE A 151 -1.04 3.35 0.86
C PHE A 151 0.09 2.39 0.47
N GLY A 152 0.11 1.22 1.11
CA GLY A 152 0.98 0.12 0.72
C GLY A 152 0.40 -1.20 1.19
N SER A 153 0.15 -2.15 0.28
CA SER A 153 -0.23 -3.51 0.63
C SER A 153 0.99 -4.42 0.71
N ASP A 154 0.85 -5.55 1.43
CA ASP A 154 1.82 -6.63 1.36
C ASP A 154 1.82 -7.19 -0.07
N THR A 155 2.94 -7.01 -0.79
CA THR A 155 3.07 -7.37 -2.20
C THR A 155 3.01 -8.88 -2.37
N GLY A 156 2.06 -9.36 -3.15
CA GLY A 156 1.79 -10.79 -3.33
C GLY A 156 0.75 -11.36 -2.37
N GLY A 157 0.28 -10.56 -1.41
CA GLY A 157 -0.63 -11.01 -0.36
C GLY A 157 0.11 -11.53 0.86
N TYR A 158 -0.61 -11.73 1.96
CA TYR A 158 -0.07 -12.21 3.24
C TYR A 158 -0.52 -13.62 3.57
N ARG A 159 -1.83 -13.91 3.44
CA ARG A 159 -2.45 -15.20 3.75
C ARG A 159 -2.47 -16.10 2.53
N HIS A 160 -2.58 -17.41 2.78
CA HIS A 160 -2.67 -18.43 1.71
C HIS A 160 -1.51 -18.34 0.69
N CYS A 161 -0.35 -17.92 1.19
CA CYS A 161 0.91 -17.83 0.46
C CYS A 161 1.53 -19.23 0.21
N PRO A 162 2.55 -19.35 -0.65
CA PRO A 162 3.12 -18.30 -1.47
C PRO A 162 2.19 -17.89 -2.64
N PRO A 163 2.31 -16.65 -3.15
CA PRO A 163 1.68 -16.28 -4.41
C PRO A 163 2.33 -17.04 -5.57
N ASP A 164 1.58 -17.33 -6.62
CA ASP A 164 2.15 -17.80 -7.86
C ASP A 164 2.90 -16.68 -8.62
N LYS A 165 3.66 -17.05 -9.65
CA LYS A 165 4.44 -16.11 -10.47
C LYS A 165 3.58 -15.00 -11.06
N GLU A 166 2.39 -15.33 -11.57
CA GLU A 166 1.50 -14.35 -12.18
C GLU A 166 0.96 -13.37 -11.14
N LEU A 167 0.43 -13.88 -10.04
CA LEU A 167 -0.11 -13.05 -8.97
C LEU A 167 0.94 -12.11 -8.39
N PHE A 168 2.14 -12.64 -8.07
CA PHE A 168 3.21 -11.82 -7.52
C PHE A 168 3.63 -10.73 -8.51
N THR A 169 3.75 -11.08 -9.81
CA THR A 169 4.09 -10.12 -10.86
C THR A 169 3.03 -9.02 -10.98
N ARG A 170 1.75 -9.37 -11.07
CA ARG A 170 0.67 -8.37 -11.18
C ARG A 170 0.58 -7.50 -9.91
N TRP A 171 0.89 -8.07 -8.75
CA TRP A 171 0.88 -7.33 -7.50
C TRP A 171 2.04 -6.34 -7.40
N PHE A 172 3.27 -6.75 -7.72
CA PHE A 172 4.39 -5.81 -7.66
C PHE A 172 4.30 -4.71 -8.75
N GLN A 173 3.65 -4.98 -9.88
CA GLN A 173 3.31 -3.94 -10.85
C GLN A 173 2.40 -2.87 -10.24
N HIS A 174 1.39 -3.28 -9.47
CA HIS A 174 0.51 -2.36 -8.76
C HIS A 174 1.25 -1.60 -7.65
N THR A 175 1.99 -2.30 -6.79
CA THR A 175 2.66 -1.67 -5.65
C THR A 175 3.83 -0.78 -6.04
N ALA A 176 4.45 -0.99 -7.21
CA ALA A 176 5.46 -0.08 -7.75
C ALA A 176 4.91 1.32 -8.07
N LEU A 177 3.62 1.44 -8.29
CA LEU A 177 2.88 2.70 -8.49
C LEU A 177 1.88 2.95 -7.32
N SER A 178 2.27 2.57 -6.12
CA SER A 178 1.66 2.92 -4.84
C SER A 178 2.66 3.73 -4.02
N SER A 179 2.20 4.46 -3.01
CA SER A 179 3.10 5.30 -2.19
C SER A 179 4.10 4.49 -1.38
N VAL A 180 3.80 3.23 -1.08
CA VAL A 180 4.70 2.32 -0.35
C VAL A 180 4.69 0.96 -1.03
N MET A 181 5.88 0.47 -1.35
CA MET A 181 6.09 -0.88 -1.86
C MET A 181 6.74 -1.71 -0.75
N GLN A 182 5.98 -2.63 -0.15
CA GLN A 182 6.45 -3.50 0.91
C GLN A 182 6.16 -4.96 0.57
N ILE A 183 6.91 -5.87 1.17
CA ILE A 183 6.65 -7.31 1.15
C ILE A 183 6.35 -7.75 2.57
N GLY A 184 5.26 -8.48 2.75
CA GLY A 184 4.91 -9.17 3.98
C GLY A 184 4.22 -10.47 3.61
N THR A 185 4.54 -11.56 4.30
CA THR A 185 3.97 -12.89 4.03
C THR A 185 3.92 -13.70 5.31
N SER A 186 2.89 -14.53 5.48
CA SER A 186 2.81 -15.50 6.57
C SER A 186 3.66 -16.75 6.31
N CYS A 187 4.17 -16.91 5.09
CA CYS A 187 5.18 -17.91 4.73
C CYS A 187 6.58 -17.29 4.86
N ASN A 188 7.60 -18.11 5.06
CA ASN A 188 8.99 -17.64 5.13
C ASN A 188 9.61 -17.51 3.72
N ASP A 189 8.82 -17.09 2.73
CA ASP A 189 9.29 -16.92 1.37
C ASP A 189 10.14 -15.65 1.25
N VAL A 190 11.22 -15.76 0.52
CA VAL A 190 12.13 -14.66 0.23
C VAL A 190 12.01 -14.33 -1.25
N ALA A 191 11.40 -13.20 -1.56
CA ALA A 191 11.02 -12.82 -2.93
C ALA A 191 12.21 -12.66 -3.89
N TRP A 192 13.42 -12.52 -3.39
CA TRP A 192 14.66 -12.41 -4.19
C TRP A 192 15.50 -13.72 -4.21
N GLU A 193 15.08 -14.74 -3.51
CA GLU A 193 15.66 -16.07 -3.59
C GLU A 193 14.89 -16.86 -4.65
N GLY A 194 15.50 -17.01 -5.84
CA GLY A 194 14.95 -17.86 -6.88
C GLY A 194 14.97 -19.30 -6.42
N ASP A 195 13.82 -19.85 -6.08
CA ASP A 195 13.66 -21.26 -5.79
C ASP A 195 12.88 -21.91 -6.94
N SER A 196 13.40 -23.06 -7.41
CA SER A 196 12.79 -23.83 -8.48
C SER A 196 11.39 -24.34 -8.12
N ASP A 197 11.08 -24.46 -6.83
CA ASP A 197 9.81 -24.96 -6.32
C ASP A 197 8.78 -23.83 -6.11
N ASN A 198 9.21 -22.56 -6.04
CA ASN A 198 8.37 -21.42 -5.68
C ASN A 198 7.91 -20.51 -6.82
N LEU A 199 8.10 -20.89 -8.07
CA LEU A 199 7.66 -20.07 -9.21
C LEU A 199 8.39 -18.70 -9.33
N PHE A 200 9.32 -18.39 -8.44
CA PHE A 200 10.18 -17.21 -8.47
C PHE A 200 11.45 -17.49 -9.30
N ASP A 201 11.25 -17.60 -10.59
CA ASP A 201 12.33 -17.86 -11.52
C ASP A 201 13.15 -16.60 -11.86
N ALA A 202 14.27 -16.79 -12.56
CA ALA A 202 15.17 -15.70 -12.94
C ALA A 202 14.48 -14.65 -13.83
N GLU A 203 13.49 -15.05 -14.61
CA GLU A 203 12.70 -14.14 -15.46
C GLU A 203 11.85 -13.21 -14.58
N MET A 204 11.07 -13.77 -13.63
CA MET A 204 10.28 -12.99 -12.68
C MET A 204 11.16 -12.04 -11.84
N LEU A 205 12.32 -12.50 -11.38
CA LEU A 205 13.26 -11.65 -10.63
C LEU A 205 13.79 -10.49 -11.48
N THR A 206 13.97 -10.70 -12.78
CA THR A 206 14.33 -9.61 -13.70
C THR A 206 13.22 -8.56 -13.77
N TRP A 207 11.97 -8.97 -13.91
CA TRP A 207 10.83 -8.05 -13.91
C TRP A 207 10.67 -7.34 -12.57
N TYR A 208 10.80 -8.07 -11.47
CA TYR A 208 10.75 -7.50 -10.12
C TYR A 208 11.79 -6.40 -9.93
N ALA A 209 13.03 -6.62 -10.38
CA ALA A 209 14.09 -5.61 -10.32
C ALA A 209 13.76 -4.35 -11.14
N VAL A 210 13.07 -4.50 -12.29
CA VAL A 210 12.61 -3.34 -13.08
C VAL A 210 11.61 -2.50 -12.30
N TYR A 211 10.63 -3.13 -11.67
CA TYR A 211 9.54 -2.42 -10.97
C TYR A 211 9.99 -1.85 -9.62
N THR A 212 10.84 -2.53 -8.87
CA THR A 212 11.42 -1.99 -7.63
C THR A 212 12.30 -0.77 -7.92
N ARG A 213 13.09 -0.81 -9.01
CA ARG A 213 13.86 0.36 -9.45
C ARG A 213 12.97 1.49 -9.96
N LEU A 214 11.88 1.18 -10.66
CA LEU A 214 10.90 2.20 -11.07
C LEU A 214 10.33 2.92 -9.86
N HIS A 215 9.87 2.17 -8.85
CA HIS A 215 9.35 2.72 -7.59
C HIS A 215 10.39 3.63 -6.92
N LEU A 216 11.61 3.14 -6.72
CA LEU A 216 12.69 3.92 -6.12
C LEU A 216 12.99 5.21 -6.89
N ARG A 217 13.02 5.14 -8.23
CA ARG A 217 13.29 6.31 -9.07
C ARG A 217 12.16 7.33 -9.08
N LEU A 218 10.93 6.90 -8.87
CA LEU A 218 9.75 7.77 -8.74
C LEU A 218 9.72 8.54 -7.42
N TRP A 219 10.62 8.27 -6.46
CA TRP A 219 10.65 8.95 -5.17
C TRP A 219 10.63 10.49 -5.29
N ALA A 220 11.37 11.07 -6.22
CA ALA A 220 11.40 12.52 -6.42
C ALA A 220 10.04 13.07 -6.92
N TYR A 221 9.33 12.29 -7.73
CA TYR A 221 7.97 12.60 -8.18
C TYR A 221 6.98 12.50 -7.03
N GLU A 222 7.03 11.42 -6.25
CA GLU A 222 6.19 11.22 -5.08
C GLU A 222 6.43 12.29 -4.01
N TRP A 223 7.68 12.65 -3.76
CA TRP A 223 8.03 13.72 -2.85
C TRP A 223 7.37 15.04 -3.23
N THR A 224 7.35 15.39 -4.51
CA THR A 224 6.69 16.59 -5.00
C THR A 224 5.19 16.58 -4.67
N TYR A 225 4.51 15.46 -4.90
CA TYR A 225 3.08 15.35 -4.56
C TYR A 225 2.83 15.32 -3.07
N SER A 226 3.73 14.76 -2.29
CA SER A 226 3.67 14.81 -0.82
C SER A 226 3.73 16.24 -0.28
N GLN A 227 4.56 17.10 -0.89
CA GLN A 227 4.60 18.52 -0.55
C GLN A 227 3.30 19.25 -0.97
N ASN A 228 2.76 18.94 -2.14
CA ASN A 228 1.50 19.53 -2.62
C ASN A 228 0.31 19.13 -1.73
N LEU A 229 0.33 17.92 -1.16
CA LEU A 229 -0.71 17.43 -0.25
C LEU A 229 -0.96 18.39 0.92
N LEU A 230 0.09 19.05 1.42
CA LEU A 230 -0.02 20.05 2.51
C LEU A 230 -0.84 21.28 2.11
N SER A 231 -0.96 21.58 0.82
CA SER A 231 -1.65 22.76 0.31
C SER A 231 -3.05 22.47 -0.24
N ASP A 232 -3.25 21.33 -0.89
CA ASP A 232 -4.49 21.02 -1.61
C ASP A 232 -5.21 19.74 -1.17
N GLY A 233 -4.55 18.93 -0.33
CA GLY A 233 -5.12 17.69 0.22
C GLY A 233 -5.28 16.56 -0.80
N ARG A 234 -4.76 16.70 -2.03
CA ARG A 234 -4.92 15.69 -3.08
C ARG A 234 -3.89 14.56 -2.92
N PRO A 235 -4.34 13.30 -2.76
CA PRO A 235 -3.43 12.17 -2.71
C PRO A 235 -2.73 11.97 -4.05
N ILE A 236 -1.54 11.37 -4.03
CA ILE A 236 -0.81 11.04 -5.26
C ILE A 236 -1.57 9.98 -6.07
N GLN A 237 -2.13 8.97 -5.42
CA GLN A 237 -2.94 7.93 -6.05
C GLN A 237 -4.41 8.32 -6.01
N ARG A 238 -5.02 8.50 -7.19
CA ARG A 238 -6.40 8.97 -7.35
C ARG A 238 -7.15 8.11 -8.35
N SER A 239 -8.34 7.66 -7.98
CA SER A 239 -9.22 6.98 -8.94
C SER A 239 -9.44 7.85 -10.18
N LEU A 240 -9.61 7.23 -11.33
CA LEU A 240 -9.81 7.95 -12.60
C LEU A 240 -11.03 8.86 -12.53
N GLY A 241 -12.12 8.41 -11.91
CA GLY A 241 -13.33 9.23 -11.75
C GLY A 241 -13.19 10.42 -10.81
N LEU A 242 -12.20 10.40 -9.88
CA LEU A 242 -11.87 11.57 -9.06
C LEU A 242 -10.99 12.56 -9.84
N ALA A 243 -10.06 12.07 -10.63
CA ALA A 243 -9.14 12.90 -11.41
C ALA A 243 -9.81 13.51 -12.64
N TYR A 244 -10.73 12.79 -13.24
CA TYR A 244 -11.47 13.17 -14.48
C TYR A 244 -12.96 12.87 -14.34
N PRO A 245 -13.69 13.61 -13.51
CA PRO A 245 -15.12 13.34 -13.24
C PRO A 245 -16.01 13.47 -14.48
N GLU A 246 -15.57 14.21 -15.50
CA GLU A 246 -16.27 14.37 -16.76
C GLU A 246 -16.40 13.09 -17.59
N ILE A 247 -15.54 12.09 -17.36
CA ILE A 247 -15.63 10.78 -18.03
C ILE A 247 -16.91 10.04 -17.60
N GLY A 248 -17.43 10.30 -16.39
CA GLY A 248 -18.65 9.66 -15.87
C GLY A 248 -18.47 8.15 -15.59
N GLN A 249 -17.25 7.65 -15.57
CA GLN A 249 -16.90 6.26 -15.25
C GLN A 249 -15.94 6.23 -14.07
N HIS A 250 -16.07 5.20 -13.23
CA HIS A 250 -15.28 5.04 -12.01
C HIS A 250 -14.68 3.64 -11.91
N PRO A 251 -13.77 3.27 -12.83
CA PRO A 251 -13.09 1.97 -12.76
C PRO A 251 -12.22 1.92 -11.50
N PHE A 252 -12.18 0.77 -10.83
CA PHE A 252 -11.28 0.56 -9.70
C PHE A 252 -9.89 0.05 -10.14
N ASP A 253 -9.75 -0.32 -11.40
CA ASP A 253 -8.56 -0.90 -12.01
C ASP A 253 -7.81 0.09 -12.92
N GLU A 254 -8.16 1.36 -12.84
CA GLU A 254 -7.44 2.47 -13.46
C GLU A 254 -7.37 3.66 -12.53
N TYR A 255 -6.18 4.25 -12.41
CA TYR A 255 -5.97 5.40 -11.55
C TYR A 255 -4.86 6.32 -12.07
N MET A 256 -4.88 7.54 -11.60
CA MET A 256 -3.79 8.47 -11.78
C MET A 256 -2.80 8.34 -10.63
N PHE A 257 -1.51 8.29 -10.96
CA PHE A 257 -0.41 8.44 -10.01
C PHE A 257 0.23 9.81 -10.25
N GLY A 258 -0.07 10.76 -9.38
CA GLY A 258 0.13 12.17 -9.64
C GLY A 258 -0.75 12.69 -10.78
N ASP A 259 -0.35 13.78 -11.42
CA ASP A 259 -1.11 14.40 -12.52
C ASP A 259 -0.66 13.88 -13.90
N SER A 260 0.46 13.15 -13.95
CA SER A 260 1.11 12.84 -15.22
C SER A 260 1.05 11.37 -15.61
N LEU A 261 0.85 10.45 -14.67
CA LEU A 261 0.89 9.01 -14.93
C LEU A 261 -0.50 8.39 -14.80
N LEU A 262 -0.96 7.71 -15.85
CA LEU A 262 -2.14 6.84 -15.82
C LEU A 262 -1.68 5.40 -15.71
N VAL A 263 -2.22 4.68 -14.72
CA VAL A 263 -1.83 3.33 -14.33
C VAL A 263 -3.02 2.41 -14.48
N ALA A 264 -2.88 1.34 -15.25
CA ALA A 264 -3.94 0.40 -15.55
C ALA A 264 -3.49 -1.06 -15.33
N PRO A 265 -3.41 -1.54 -14.06
CA PRO A 265 -2.94 -2.88 -13.73
C PRO A 265 -3.92 -3.96 -14.19
N VAL A 266 -3.41 -5.15 -14.46
CA VAL A 266 -4.23 -6.36 -14.64
C VAL A 266 -4.49 -6.97 -13.26
N TYR A 267 -5.74 -7.29 -12.98
CA TYR A 267 -6.21 -7.83 -11.69
C TYR A 267 -6.91 -9.19 -11.80
N ARG A 268 -6.88 -9.81 -12.97
CA ARG A 268 -7.49 -11.13 -13.22
C ARG A 268 -6.43 -12.08 -13.73
N GLN A 269 -6.50 -13.30 -13.26
CA GLN A 269 -5.60 -14.37 -13.68
C GLN A 269 -5.74 -14.71 -15.16
N GLY A 270 -4.62 -14.95 -15.84
CA GLY A 270 -4.56 -15.37 -17.24
C GLY A 270 -4.88 -14.27 -18.25
N VAL A 271 -5.14 -13.04 -17.83
CA VAL A 271 -5.46 -11.93 -18.72
C VAL A 271 -4.18 -11.30 -19.26
N ILE A 272 -4.07 -11.20 -20.59
CA ILE A 272 -2.93 -10.62 -21.31
C ILE A 272 -3.30 -9.41 -22.18
N GLU A 273 -4.54 -8.96 -22.12
CA GLU A 273 -5.05 -7.75 -22.77
C GLU A 273 -6.16 -7.14 -21.92
N ARG A 274 -6.36 -5.85 -22.04
CA ARG A 274 -7.44 -5.15 -21.32
C ARG A 274 -7.91 -3.90 -22.07
N ASP A 275 -9.10 -3.45 -21.76
CA ASP A 275 -9.54 -2.12 -22.17
C ASP A 275 -8.96 -1.06 -21.24
N ILE A 276 -8.62 0.13 -21.78
CA ILE A 276 -8.03 1.25 -21.04
C ILE A 276 -8.73 2.52 -21.44
N ILE A 277 -9.26 3.24 -20.47
CA ILE A 277 -9.89 4.54 -20.67
C ILE A 277 -8.80 5.62 -20.66
N LEU A 278 -8.57 6.26 -21.80
CA LEU A 278 -7.68 7.41 -21.87
C LEU A 278 -8.51 8.71 -21.79
N PRO A 279 -8.32 9.52 -20.72
CA PRO A 279 -8.91 10.84 -20.63
C PRO A 279 -8.50 11.74 -21.80
N ALA A 280 -9.23 12.83 -22.01
CA ALA A 280 -8.93 13.80 -23.07
C ALA A 280 -7.47 14.30 -23.02
N GLY A 281 -6.87 14.49 -24.20
CA GLY A 281 -5.46 14.85 -24.39
C GLY A 281 -4.68 13.75 -25.08
N ARG A 282 -3.35 13.88 -25.13
CA ARG A 282 -2.48 12.84 -25.68
C ARG A 282 -1.70 12.13 -24.61
N TRP A 283 -1.47 10.82 -24.83
CA TRP A 283 -0.83 9.94 -23.89
C TRP A 283 0.28 9.15 -24.59
N ALA A 284 1.42 9.02 -23.98
CA ALA A 284 2.49 8.15 -24.47
C ALA A 284 2.57 6.89 -23.62
N ASP A 285 2.64 5.72 -24.25
CA ASP A 285 3.02 4.49 -23.56
C ASP A 285 4.40 4.66 -22.92
N TRP A 286 4.51 4.38 -21.63
CA TRP A 286 5.75 4.55 -20.87
C TRP A 286 6.92 3.72 -21.39
N TRP A 287 6.61 2.54 -21.93
CA TRP A 287 7.62 1.57 -22.34
C TRP A 287 8.09 1.75 -23.79
N THR A 288 7.16 2.09 -24.68
CA THR A 288 7.43 2.18 -26.12
C THR A 288 7.57 3.62 -26.62
N GLY A 289 6.96 4.58 -25.93
CA GLY A 289 6.86 5.96 -26.40
C GLY A 289 5.77 6.17 -27.47
N ASP A 290 4.98 5.16 -27.80
CA ASP A 290 3.88 5.28 -28.76
C ASP A 290 2.82 6.25 -28.23
N ILE A 291 2.32 7.10 -29.13
CA ILE A 291 1.37 8.16 -28.80
C ILE A 291 -0.04 7.72 -29.13
N TYR A 292 -0.94 7.96 -28.18
CA TYR A 292 -2.38 7.68 -28.29
C TYR A 292 -3.18 8.98 -28.07
N GLU A 293 -4.18 9.19 -28.91
CA GLU A 293 -5.17 10.23 -28.66
C GLU A 293 -6.13 9.78 -27.56
N GLY A 294 -6.39 10.66 -26.59
CA GLY A 294 -7.35 10.43 -25.52
C GLY A 294 -8.80 10.70 -25.92
N ASP A 295 -9.69 10.83 -24.92
CA ASP A 295 -11.15 10.85 -25.07
C ASP A 295 -11.66 9.56 -25.75
N THR A 296 -11.04 8.44 -25.41
CA THR A 296 -11.31 7.13 -26.03
C THR A 296 -11.04 5.99 -25.05
N THR A 297 -11.54 4.82 -25.41
CA THR A 297 -11.14 3.57 -24.79
C THR A 297 -10.27 2.77 -25.77
N LEU A 298 -9.03 2.50 -25.38
CA LEU A 298 -8.22 1.51 -26.10
C LEU A 298 -8.78 0.14 -25.79
N THR A 299 -9.26 -0.56 -26.82
CA THR A 299 -9.83 -1.90 -26.67
C THR A 299 -8.79 -2.97 -26.89
N ALA A 300 -8.82 -4.04 -26.09
CA ALA A 300 -7.89 -5.16 -26.16
C ALA A 300 -6.41 -4.72 -26.21
N PHE A 301 -6.05 -3.72 -25.41
CA PHE A 301 -4.66 -3.26 -25.29
C PHE A 301 -3.79 -4.36 -24.69
N ALA A 302 -2.69 -4.70 -25.35
CA ALA A 302 -1.80 -5.78 -24.93
C ALA A 302 -1.20 -5.49 -23.54
N ALA A 303 -1.40 -6.39 -22.61
CA ALA A 303 -0.93 -6.33 -21.24
C ALA A 303 -0.22 -7.64 -20.85
N PRO A 304 0.88 -8.02 -21.53
CA PRO A 304 1.65 -9.21 -21.21
C PRO A 304 2.13 -9.18 -19.76
N LEU A 305 2.53 -10.32 -19.24
CA LEU A 305 2.83 -10.45 -17.80
C LEU A 305 3.99 -9.54 -17.35
N ASP A 306 4.97 -9.32 -18.19
CA ASP A 306 6.14 -8.47 -17.90
C ASP A 306 5.85 -6.96 -17.93
N LYS A 307 4.69 -6.52 -18.44
CA LYS A 307 4.37 -5.11 -18.62
C LYS A 307 3.11 -4.67 -17.88
N LEU A 308 3.27 -3.63 -17.07
CA LEU A 308 2.17 -2.80 -16.58
C LEU A 308 1.73 -1.83 -17.68
N SER A 309 0.44 -1.75 -17.96
CA SER A 309 -0.09 -0.67 -18.82
C SER A 309 0.05 0.65 -18.08
N LEU A 310 1.00 1.46 -18.53
CA LEU A 310 1.42 2.71 -17.91
C LEU A 310 1.58 3.78 -18.99
N PHE A 311 0.93 4.92 -18.79
CA PHE A 311 0.96 6.02 -19.76
C PHE A 311 1.37 7.32 -19.09
N ILE A 312 2.11 8.13 -19.82
CA ILE A 312 2.44 9.50 -19.43
C ILE A 312 1.61 10.49 -20.25
N ARG A 313 1.01 11.46 -19.56
CA ARG A 313 0.23 12.52 -20.20
C ARG A 313 1.14 13.49 -20.96
N GLU A 314 0.73 13.95 -22.13
CA GLU A 314 1.40 15.05 -22.84
C GLU A 314 1.53 16.30 -21.97
N GLY A 315 2.73 16.88 -21.97
CA GLY A 315 3.06 18.04 -21.11
C GLY A 315 3.31 17.67 -19.65
N GLY A 316 3.13 16.40 -19.27
CA GLY A 316 3.46 15.91 -17.94
C GLY A 316 4.97 15.88 -17.67
N ILE A 317 5.35 16.16 -16.43
CA ILE A 317 6.74 16.06 -15.97
C ILE A 317 6.80 15.00 -14.89
N VAL A 318 7.66 13.99 -15.09
CA VAL A 318 7.91 12.93 -14.11
C VAL A 318 9.38 12.99 -13.71
N SER A 319 9.63 13.50 -12.50
CA SER A 319 10.98 13.57 -11.95
C SER A 319 11.44 12.18 -11.53
N LEU A 320 12.58 11.74 -12.00
CA LEU A 320 13.15 10.43 -11.68
C LEU A 320 14.54 10.59 -11.07
N LEU A 321 14.84 9.83 -10.04
CA LEU A 321 16.21 9.66 -9.58
C LEU A 321 17.05 9.01 -10.70
N ARG A 322 18.37 9.26 -10.70
CA ARG A 322 19.28 8.62 -11.66
C ARG A 322 19.20 7.09 -11.57
N PRO A 323 19.43 6.36 -12.67
CA PRO A 323 19.24 4.91 -12.70
C PRO A 323 20.18 4.11 -11.80
N SER A 324 21.28 4.69 -11.35
CA SER A 324 22.28 4.02 -10.51
C SER A 324 21.93 4.03 -9.03
N ILE A 325 20.94 4.82 -8.59
CA ILE A 325 20.55 4.88 -7.19
C ILE A 325 20.02 3.50 -6.72
N ASP A 326 20.62 2.99 -5.66
CA ASP A 326 20.23 1.73 -4.99
C ASP A 326 19.40 1.98 -3.72
N THR A 327 19.53 3.14 -3.09
CA THR A 327 18.82 3.49 -1.86
C THR A 327 18.68 5.00 -1.69
N ILE A 328 17.65 5.44 -0.99
CA ILE A 328 17.50 6.83 -0.53
C ILE A 328 18.10 7.05 0.86
N SER A 329 18.44 5.99 1.59
CA SER A 329 19.01 6.05 2.93
C SER A 329 20.52 6.27 2.90
N PRO A 330 21.11 6.93 3.93
CA PRO A 330 22.57 7.04 4.06
C PRO A 330 23.22 5.65 4.11
N THR A 331 24.42 5.55 3.52
CA THR A 331 25.21 4.33 3.54
C THR A 331 26.66 4.60 3.87
N THR A 332 27.31 3.68 4.57
CA THR A 332 28.76 3.65 4.78
C THR A 332 29.49 2.86 3.69
N GLU A 333 28.76 2.07 2.89
CA GLU A 333 29.30 1.22 1.81
C GLU A 333 29.30 1.93 0.45
N LYS A 334 29.85 3.14 0.41
CA LYS A 334 29.80 4.02 -0.78
C LYS A 334 30.40 3.41 -2.07
N ASP A 335 31.32 2.45 -1.92
CA ASP A 335 31.94 1.77 -3.07
C ASP A 335 31.06 0.64 -3.65
N LYS A 336 29.95 0.27 -2.97
CA LYS A 336 29.05 -0.82 -3.36
C LYS A 336 27.61 -0.38 -3.60
N VAL A 337 27.20 0.67 -2.90
CA VAL A 337 25.80 1.13 -2.88
C VAL A 337 25.76 2.60 -3.23
N ASP A 338 25.06 2.94 -4.29
CA ASP A 338 24.80 4.32 -4.69
C ASP A 338 23.59 4.86 -3.91
N SER A 339 23.85 5.78 -3.00
CA SER A 339 22.82 6.36 -2.12
C SER A 339 22.53 7.81 -2.49
N TYR A 340 21.25 8.13 -2.64
CA TYR A 340 20.80 9.52 -2.82
C TYR A 340 21.22 10.44 -1.65
N ALA A 341 21.20 9.94 -0.42
CA ALA A 341 21.53 10.74 0.77
C ALA A 341 23.02 11.03 0.93
N THR A 342 23.90 10.49 0.09
CA THR A 342 25.35 10.71 0.15
C THR A 342 25.89 11.59 -0.97
N ASP A 343 25.03 12.18 -1.79
CA ASP A 343 25.35 13.12 -2.88
C ASP A 343 25.49 14.59 -2.35
#